data_58acaf21dbc26abe6a2483042bd0d0e0
#
_entry.id   58acaf21dbc26abe6a2483042bd0d0e0
#
_cell.length_a   1.000
_cell.length_b   1.000
_cell.length_c   1.000
_cell.angle_alpha   90.00
_cell.angle_beta   90.00
_cell.angle_gamma   90.00
#
_symmetry.space_group_name_H-M   'P 1'
#
loop_
_entity.id
_entity.type
_entity.pdbx_description
1 polymer ?
#
loop_
_entity_poly.entity_id
_entity_poly.type
_entity_poly.pdbx_seq_one_letter_code
_entity_poly.pdbx_strand_id
1 'polypeptide(L)'
;MVMKSINIIHLVSGEQVIAKVTELRDKEGEPFCFLLSMPMSLNLVPSEEGEKEISLFPWSPFSGTREFRIGFEKIISIGDPLPNVLSAYVEINQPVYPVLTPEEFEEFKKEIKR
;
A
#
# COMPACT_ATOMS: atom_id res chain seq x y z
N MET A 1 -16.39 -6.87 12.95
CA MET A 1 -15.10 -6.20 13.15
C MET A 1 -14.39 -6.04 11.82
N VAL A 2 -14.09 -4.82 11.44
CA VAL A 2 -13.41 -4.54 10.18
C VAL A 2 -11.91 -4.77 10.38
N MET A 3 -11.33 -5.71 9.62
CA MET A 3 -9.91 -5.98 9.70
C MET A 3 -9.14 -4.89 8.95
N LYS A 4 -8.25 -4.20 9.67
CA LYS A 4 -7.33 -3.24 9.09
C LYS A 4 -5.92 -3.63 9.49
N SER A 5 -5.13 -4.07 8.55
CA SER A 5 -3.75 -4.46 8.82
C SER A 5 -2.92 -4.33 7.56
N ILE A 6 -1.61 -4.23 7.73
CA ILE A 6 -0.68 -4.24 6.62
C ILE A 6 -0.29 -5.69 6.38
N ASN A 7 -0.55 -6.18 5.18
CA ASN A 7 -0.37 -7.59 4.84
C ASN A 7 0.29 -7.76 3.47
N ILE A 8 0.89 -8.92 3.29
CA ILE A 8 1.33 -9.40 1.99
C ILE A 8 0.16 -10.14 1.37
N ILE A 9 -0.19 -9.78 0.16
CA ILE A 9 -1.32 -10.39 -0.56
C ILE A 9 -0.75 -11.10 -1.77
N HIS A 10 -1.06 -12.40 -1.88
CA HIS A 10 -0.69 -13.21 -3.04
C HIS A 10 -1.88 -13.25 -3.99
N LEU A 11 -1.71 -12.67 -5.17
CA LEU A 11 -2.77 -12.60 -6.17
C LEU A 11 -2.73 -13.83 -7.09
N VAL A 12 -3.87 -14.15 -7.69
CA VAL A 12 -3.94 -15.28 -8.64
C VAL A 12 -3.06 -15.08 -9.85
N SER A 13 -2.66 -13.84 -10.15
CA SER A 13 -1.71 -13.52 -11.21
C SER A 13 -0.28 -13.96 -10.90
N GLY A 14 0.01 -14.29 -9.65
CA GLY A 14 1.36 -14.59 -9.18
C GLY A 14 2.06 -13.41 -8.55
N GLU A 15 1.47 -12.24 -8.61
CA GLU A 15 2.04 -11.05 -8.00
C GLU A 15 1.92 -11.09 -6.48
N GLN A 16 2.92 -10.54 -5.80
CA GLN A 16 2.86 -10.28 -4.36
C GLN A 16 2.80 -8.78 -4.15
N VAL A 17 1.83 -8.37 -3.36
CA VAL A 17 1.55 -6.96 -3.09
C VAL A 17 1.52 -6.74 -1.59
N ILE A 18 2.13 -5.67 -1.12
CA ILE A 18 1.98 -5.25 0.27
C ILE A 18 1.04 -4.06 0.30
N ALA A 19 0.07 -4.08 1.20
CA ALA A 19 -0.93 -3.02 1.29
C ALA A 19 -1.55 -3.00 2.67
N LYS A 20 -2.17 -1.88 2.99
CA LYS A 20 -3.08 -1.81 4.11
C LYS A 20 -4.41 -2.40 3.63
N VAL A 21 -4.85 -3.46 4.30
CA VAL A 21 -6.02 -4.24 3.88
C VAL A 21 -7.19 -3.94 4.79
N THR A 22 -8.32 -3.63 4.19
CA THR A 22 -9.58 -3.41 4.92
C THR A 22 -10.63 -4.29 4.29
N GLU A 23 -11.33 -5.07 5.10
CA GLU A 23 -12.46 -5.88 4.64
C GLU A 23 -13.68 -4.98 4.52
N LEU A 24 -14.31 -4.97 3.35
CA LEU A 24 -15.54 -4.21 3.13
C LEU A 24 -16.74 -5.12 3.30
N ARG A 25 -17.74 -4.63 4.01
CA ARG A 25 -18.98 -5.36 4.31
C ARG A 25 -20.17 -4.62 3.76
N ASP A 26 -21.19 -5.39 3.37
CA ASP A 26 -22.45 -4.85 2.89
C ASP A 26 -23.34 -4.39 4.06
N LYS A 27 -24.56 -3.97 3.74
CA LYS A 27 -25.53 -3.46 4.74
C LYS A 27 -25.92 -4.51 5.77
N GLU A 28 -25.82 -5.78 5.42
CA GLU A 28 -26.16 -6.91 6.30
C GLU A 28 -24.97 -7.40 7.10
N GLY A 29 -23.80 -6.76 6.92
CA GLY A 29 -22.58 -7.13 7.63
C GLY A 29 -21.80 -8.25 6.97
N GLU A 30 -22.18 -8.66 5.75
CA GLU A 30 -21.47 -9.72 5.04
C GLU A 30 -20.27 -9.16 4.28
N PRO A 31 -19.09 -9.78 4.40
CA PRO A 31 -17.93 -9.33 3.65
C PRO A 31 -18.11 -9.63 2.15
N PHE A 32 -17.72 -8.69 1.30
CA PHE A 32 -17.86 -8.85 -0.15
C PHE A 32 -16.59 -8.55 -0.95
N CYS A 33 -15.66 -7.80 -0.42
CA CYS A 33 -14.37 -7.58 -1.06
C CYS A 33 -13.38 -6.98 -0.07
N PHE A 34 -12.12 -6.84 -0.51
CA PHE A 34 -11.11 -6.11 0.24
C PHE A 34 -10.85 -4.75 -0.41
N LEU A 35 -10.53 -3.78 0.42
CA LEU A 35 -9.99 -2.49 -0.01
C LEU A 35 -8.50 -2.52 0.28
N LEU A 36 -7.69 -2.34 -0.77
CA LEU A 36 -6.25 -2.23 -0.64
C LEU A 36 -5.88 -0.75 -0.67
N SER A 37 -5.31 -0.26 0.40
CA SER A 37 -4.84 1.13 0.48
C SER A 37 -3.34 1.16 0.30
N MET A 38 -2.86 2.02 -0.57
CA MET A 38 -1.44 2.21 -0.89
C MET A 38 -0.73 0.90 -1.28
N PRO A 39 -1.30 0.11 -2.23
CA PRO A 39 -0.66 -1.15 -2.60
C PRO A 39 0.66 -0.94 -3.33
N MET A 40 1.67 -1.72 -2.93
CA MET A 40 3.00 -1.69 -3.53
C MET A 40 3.36 -3.09 -4.01
N SER A 41 3.88 -3.18 -5.22
CA SER A 41 4.40 -4.45 -5.73
C SER A 41 5.73 -4.78 -5.06
N LEU A 42 5.89 -6.04 -4.70
CA LEU A 42 7.11 -6.55 -4.07
C LEU A 42 7.93 -7.30 -5.10
N ASN A 43 9.17 -6.89 -5.29
CA ASN A 43 10.08 -7.52 -6.24
C ASN A 43 11.45 -7.69 -5.60
N LEU A 44 12.13 -8.77 -5.99
CA LEU A 44 13.53 -8.97 -5.64
C LEU A 44 14.36 -8.50 -6.83
N VAL A 45 15.27 -7.56 -6.56
CA VAL A 45 16.17 -7.05 -7.59
C VAL A 45 17.61 -7.35 -7.19
N PRO A 46 18.51 -7.66 -8.14
CA PRO A 46 19.90 -7.88 -7.80
C PRO A 46 20.56 -6.57 -7.38
N SER A 47 21.35 -6.63 -6.30
CA SER A 47 22.16 -5.49 -5.87
C SER A 47 23.51 -5.53 -6.58
N GLU A 48 24.26 -4.43 -6.47
CA GLU A 48 25.61 -4.35 -7.02
C GLU A 48 26.57 -5.37 -6.41
N GLU A 49 26.29 -5.80 -5.19
CA GLU A 49 27.10 -6.77 -4.45
C GLU A 49 26.73 -8.23 -4.71
N GLY A 50 25.78 -8.47 -5.61
CA GLY A 50 25.30 -9.81 -5.95
C GLY A 50 24.25 -10.36 -5.02
N GLU A 51 23.87 -9.63 -3.98
CA GLU A 51 22.76 -10.00 -3.11
C GLU A 51 21.45 -9.49 -3.69
N LYS A 52 20.35 -10.09 -3.28
CA LYS A 52 19.02 -9.65 -3.73
C LYS A 52 18.45 -8.66 -2.73
N GLU A 53 17.96 -7.56 -3.25
CA GLU A 53 17.29 -6.53 -2.45
C GLU A 53 15.80 -6.50 -2.75
N ILE A 54 15.02 -6.13 -1.75
CA ILE A 54 13.58 -5.97 -1.89
C ILE A 54 13.32 -4.58 -2.46
N SER A 55 12.56 -4.53 -3.54
CA SER A 55 12.15 -3.27 -4.14
C SER A 55 10.64 -3.15 -4.09
N LEU A 56 10.16 -1.96 -3.71
CA LEU A 56 8.75 -1.66 -3.63
C LEU A 56 8.38 -0.64 -4.69
N PHE A 57 7.39 -0.97 -5.51
CA PHE A 57 6.87 -0.08 -6.55
C PHE A 57 5.37 0.10 -6.38
N PRO A 58 4.81 1.26 -6.71
CA PRO A 58 3.35 1.38 -6.73
C PRO A 58 2.74 0.29 -7.60
N TRP A 59 1.72 -0.39 -7.08
CA TRP A 59 1.10 -1.50 -7.81
C TRP A 59 0.44 -1.03 -9.11
N SER A 60 -0.15 0.15 -9.09
CA SER A 60 -0.78 0.72 -10.26
C SER A 60 -0.31 2.16 -10.45
N PRO A 61 0.92 2.34 -11.01
CA PRO A 61 1.54 3.67 -11.06
C PRO A 61 0.82 4.66 -11.96
N PHE A 62 -0.01 4.18 -12.88
CA PHE A 62 -0.75 5.04 -13.81
C PHE A 62 -2.14 5.43 -13.31
N SER A 63 -2.55 4.91 -12.16
CA SER A 63 -3.84 5.24 -11.58
C SER A 63 -3.76 6.52 -10.75
N GLY A 64 -4.80 7.32 -10.81
CA GLY A 64 -4.94 8.51 -9.96
C GLY A 64 -5.41 8.21 -8.55
N THR A 65 -5.77 6.96 -8.27
CA THR A 65 -6.18 6.54 -6.93
C THR A 65 -5.11 5.69 -6.27
N ARG A 66 -5.11 5.67 -4.94
CA ARG A 66 -4.25 4.81 -4.11
C ARG A 66 -5.07 3.78 -3.34
N GLU A 67 -6.36 3.71 -3.61
CA GLU A 67 -7.25 2.73 -3.00
C GLU A 67 -7.91 1.91 -4.08
N PHE A 68 -7.90 0.58 -3.92
CA PHE A 68 -8.40 -0.34 -4.92
C PHE A 68 -9.26 -1.40 -4.26
N ARG A 69 -10.43 -1.64 -4.82
CA ARG A 69 -11.27 -2.76 -4.39
C ARG A 69 -10.85 -4.00 -5.16
N ILE A 70 -10.71 -5.09 -4.43
CA ILE A 70 -10.34 -6.37 -5.04
C ILE A 70 -11.26 -7.47 -4.53
N GLY A 71 -11.78 -8.28 -5.45
CA GLY A 71 -12.64 -9.39 -5.10
C GLY A 71 -11.86 -10.51 -4.42
N PHE A 72 -12.53 -11.24 -3.53
CA PHE A 72 -11.89 -12.35 -2.81
C PHE A 72 -11.33 -13.41 -3.76
N GLU A 73 -11.96 -13.61 -4.92
CA GLU A 73 -11.56 -14.63 -5.89
C GLU A 73 -10.22 -14.32 -6.56
N LYS A 74 -9.71 -13.11 -6.42
CA LYS A 74 -8.41 -12.72 -6.98
C LYS A 74 -7.26 -12.93 -6.02
N ILE A 75 -7.55 -13.32 -4.78
CA ILE A 75 -6.55 -13.48 -3.73
C ILE A 75 -6.38 -14.96 -3.42
N ILE A 76 -5.11 -15.42 -3.46
CA ILE A 76 -4.78 -16.79 -3.07
C ILE A 76 -4.59 -16.87 -1.56
N SER A 77 -3.83 -15.93 -1.01
CA SER A 77 -3.54 -15.93 0.42
C SER A 77 -3.15 -14.53 0.89
N ILE A 78 -3.31 -14.32 2.19
CA ILE A 78 -2.91 -13.09 2.87
C ILE A 78 -2.00 -13.51 4.03
N GLY A 79 -0.83 -12.90 4.10
CA GLY A 79 0.13 -13.22 5.15
C GLY A 79 0.70 -11.99 5.81
N ASP A 80 1.44 -12.20 6.88
CA ASP A 80 2.10 -11.10 7.58
C ASP A 80 3.44 -10.77 6.91
N PRO A 81 3.77 -9.48 6.77
CA PRO A 81 5.05 -9.12 6.20
C PRO A 81 6.21 -9.39 7.16
N LEU A 82 7.39 -9.66 6.61
CA LEU A 82 8.60 -9.68 7.40
C LEU A 82 8.83 -8.28 8.01
N PRO A 83 9.43 -8.20 9.21
CA PRO A 83 9.64 -6.90 9.85
C PRO A 83 10.38 -5.87 9.01
N ASN A 84 11.40 -6.27 8.26
CA ASN A 84 12.14 -5.36 7.39
C ASN A 84 11.30 -4.89 6.20
N VAL A 85 10.44 -5.74 5.67
CA VAL A 85 9.52 -5.39 4.58
C VAL A 85 8.47 -4.40 5.07
N LEU A 86 7.92 -4.68 6.26
CA LEU A 86 6.94 -3.78 6.89
C LEU A 86 7.55 -2.41 7.14
N SER A 87 8.77 -2.37 7.66
CA SER A 87 9.46 -1.10 7.93
C SER A 87 9.68 -0.30 6.65
N ALA A 88 10.11 -0.97 5.58
CA ALA A 88 10.32 -0.31 4.29
C ALA A 88 9.01 0.26 3.74
N TYR A 89 7.92 -0.50 3.85
CA TYR A 89 6.62 -0.04 3.38
C TYR A 89 6.12 1.18 4.15
N VAL A 90 6.22 1.13 5.48
CA VAL A 90 5.79 2.24 6.33
C VAL A 90 6.61 3.48 6.05
N GLU A 91 7.93 3.33 5.88
CA GLU A 91 8.81 4.44 5.58
C GLU A 91 8.49 5.13 4.25
N ILE A 92 8.25 4.34 3.21
CA ILE A 92 7.90 4.87 1.88
C ILE A 92 6.55 5.61 1.90
N ASN A 93 5.59 5.10 2.65
CA ASN A 93 4.25 5.66 2.70
C ASN A 93 4.03 6.69 3.79
N GLN A 94 5.07 6.99 4.58
CA GLN A 94 4.99 8.10 5.51
C GLN A 94 4.92 9.39 4.70
N PRO A 95 3.98 10.27 5.02
CA PRO A 95 4.00 11.58 4.39
C PRO A 95 5.28 12.29 4.78
N VAL A 96 6.12 12.55 3.80
CA VAL A 96 7.33 13.35 4.01
C VAL A 96 6.89 14.81 4.01
N TYR A 97 6.28 15.23 5.10
CA TYR A 97 6.03 16.63 5.30
C TYR A 97 7.19 17.18 6.12
N PRO A 98 7.96 18.13 5.58
CA PRO A 98 8.81 18.91 6.44
C PRO A 98 7.92 19.53 7.50
N VAL A 99 8.43 19.67 8.72
CA VAL A 99 7.65 20.31 9.79
C VAL A 99 7.42 21.76 9.37
N LEU A 100 6.26 22.02 8.79
CA LEU A 100 5.88 23.34 8.35
C LEU A 100 5.24 24.12 9.51
N THR A 101 5.63 25.40 9.63
CA THR A 101 4.90 26.31 10.50
C THR A 101 3.51 26.54 9.90
N PRO A 102 2.52 27.01 10.69
CA PRO A 102 1.22 27.33 10.14
C PRO A 102 1.27 28.29 8.96
N GLU A 103 2.18 29.25 8.99
CA GLU A 103 2.37 30.22 7.92
C GLU A 103 2.91 29.56 6.65
N GLU A 104 3.91 28.69 6.80
CA GLU A 104 4.48 27.95 5.68
C GLU A 104 3.45 26.99 5.06
N PHE A 105 2.61 26.40 5.89
CA PHE A 105 1.54 25.52 5.45
C PHE A 105 0.50 26.28 4.61
N GLU A 106 0.17 27.51 5.00
CA GLU A 106 -0.76 28.33 4.25
C GLU A 106 -0.18 28.74 2.89
N GLU A 107 1.10 29.04 2.82
CA GLU A 107 1.76 29.33 1.55
C GLU A 107 1.80 28.09 0.66
N PHE A 108 2.07 26.91 1.24
CA PHE A 108 2.06 25.64 0.53
C PHE A 108 0.69 25.37 -0.10
N LYS A 109 -0.38 25.62 0.64
CA LYS A 109 -1.74 25.46 0.13
C LYS A 109 -2.02 26.39 -1.05
N LYS A 110 -1.52 27.60 -1.02
CA LYS A 110 -1.68 28.55 -2.12
C LYS A 110 -1.00 28.08 -3.39
N GLU A 111 0.15 27.47 -3.28
CA GLU A 111 0.87 26.92 -4.43
C GLU A 111 0.14 25.74 -5.07
N ILE A 112 -0.49 24.90 -4.25
CA ILE A 112 -1.23 23.74 -4.75
C ILE A 112 -2.51 24.14 -5.50
N LYS A 113 -3.09 25.29 -5.15
CA LYS A 113 -4.35 25.77 -5.76
C LYS A 113 -4.20 26.43 -7.11
N ARG A 114 -3.05 26.48 -7.66
CA ARG A 114 -2.84 27.06 -9.00
C ARG A 114 -3.13 26.06 -10.11
#